data_99e9a1700b172935aaad6f44eb49427c
#
_entry.id   99e9a1700b172935aaad6f44eb49427c
#
_cell.length_a   1.000
_cell.length_b   1.000
_cell.length_c   1.000
_cell.angle_alpha   90.00
_cell.angle_beta   90.00
_cell.angle_gamma   90.00
#
_symmetry.space_group_name_H-M   'P 1'
#
loop_
_entity.id
_entity.type
_entity.pdbx_description
1 polymer ?
#
loop_
_entity_poly.entity_id
_entity_poly.type
_entity_poly.pdbx_seq_one_letter_code
_entity_poly.pdbx_strand_id
1 'polypeptide(L)'
;MERGIICFETGEFAQRRTENEFYALPLLQFLESALGIPYIYRQIATRQELEYYLNKIGEQHYHNKFGVVYFSFHGEPENICLRRNGHDNISLEDLAEMGAISEAFKDRHVHFSTCETLNCEDAIIKRFKRNVGAKSISGYTKCVDATAAYINELAYMHQIFQYDTITTLKKHMADYQAQLNKLGFTIY
;
A
#
# COMPACT_ATOMS: atom_id res chain seq x y z
N MET A 1 -10.33 -12.97 -9.00
CA MET A 1 -9.55 -12.24 -7.95
C MET A 1 -10.53 -11.50 -7.06
N GLU A 2 -10.33 -11.51 -5.77
CA GLU A 2 -11.12 -10.73 -4.81
C GLU A 2 -10.88 -9.24 -5.07
N ARG A 3 -11.97 -8.50 -5.27
CA ARG A 3 -11.92 -7.11 -5.75
C ARG A 3 -11.95 -6.06 -4.63
N GLY A 4 -11.54 -6.37 -3.42
CA GLY A 4 -11.58 -5.40 -2.33
C GLY A 4 -10.21 -4.85 -1.95
N ILE A 5 -10.19 -3.64 -1.39
CA ILE A 5 -9.01 -2.95 -0.88
C ILE A 5 -9.14 -2.77 0.64
N ILE A 6 -8.11 -3.14 1.39
CA ILE A 6 -7.97 -2.75 2.79
C ILE A 6 -6.91 -1.65 2.83
N CYS A 7 -7.29 -0.47 3.27
CA CYS A 7 -6.41 0.69 3.36
C CYS A 7 -6.13 1.05 4.80
N PHE A 8 -4.87 1.20 5.10
CA PHE A 8 -4.36 1.80 6.33
C PHE A 8 -3.71 3.14 5.98
N GLU A 9 -4.18 4.20 6.61
CA GLU A 9 -3.66 5.55 6.42
C GLU A 9 -3.19 6.15 7.74
N THR A 10 -2.20 7.04 7.67
CA THR A 10 -1.72 7.71 8.87
C THR A 10 -2.86 8.39 9.64
N GLY A 11 -2.91 8.17 10.96
CA GLY A 11 -3.83 8.81 11.89
C GLY A 11 -3.19 9.98 12.63
N GLU A 12 -2.21 10.64 12.03
CA GLU A 12 -1.53 11.76 12.65
C GLU A 12 -2.51 12.89 13.01
N PHE A 13 -2.43 13.38 14.24
CA PHE A 13 -3.22 14.52 14.68
C PHE A 13 -2.64 15.81 14.11
N ALA A 14 -3.26 16.32 13.06
CA ALA A 14 -2.86 17.57 12.44
C ALA A 14 -3.23 18.77 13.30
N GLN A 15 -2.28 19.68 13.54
CA GLN A 15 -2.50 20.90 14.33
C GLN A 15 -3.35 21.94 13.59
N ARG A 16 -3.38 21.88 12.27
CA ARG A 16 -4.16 22.78 11.41
C ARG A 16 -5.07 21.99 10.49
N ARG A 17 -6.28 22.50 10.27
CA ARG A 17 -7.27 21.89 9.38
C ARG A 17 -6.77 21.70 7.93
N THR A 18 -5.83 22.56 7.50
CA THR A 18 -5.18 22.50 6.18
C THR A 18 -4.08 21.44 6.08
N GLU A 19 -3.70 20.82 7.19
CA GLU A 19 -2.67 19.78 7.27
C GLU A 19 -3.27 18.38 7.31
N ASN A 20 -4.61 18.26 7.31
CA ASN A 20 -5.31 16.97 7.20
C ASN A 20 -5.21 16.47 5.76
N GLU A 21 -4.18 15.72 5.52
CA GLU A 21 -3.87 15.12 4.23
C GLU A 21 -4.46 13.71 4.17
N PHE A 22 -5.79 13.58 4.03
CA PHE A 22 -6.45 12.30 3.79
C PHE A 22 -6.47 12.02 2.30
N TYR A 23 -5.41 11.41 1.80
CA TYR A 23 -5.26 11.20 0.36
C TYR A 23 -5.94 9.93 -0.13
N ALA A 24 -5.92 8.84 0.65
CA ALA A 24 -6.42 7.56 0.22
C ALA A 24 -7.95 7.50 0.17
N LEU A 25 -8.64 8.12 1.11
CA LEU A 25 -10.10 7.98 1.22
C LEU A 25 -10.87 8.47 -0.01
N PRO A 26 -10.59 9.66 -0.61
CA PRO A 26 -11.25 10.07 -1.85
C PRO A 26 -10.99 9.14 -3.03
N LEU A 27 -9.77 8.57 -3.15
CA LEU A 27 -9.44 7.58 -4.16
C LEU A 27 -10.30 6.31 -3.99
N LEU A 28 -10.40 5.80 -2.77
CA LEU A 28 -11.19 4.62 -2.46
C LEU A 28 -12.67 4.83 -2.74
N GLN A 29 -13.22 6.00 -2.37
CA GLN A 29 -14.60 6.39 -2.67
C GLN A 29 -14.86 6.43 -4.19
N PHE A 30 -13.90 6.96 -4.97
CA PHE A 30 -14.01 6.94 -6.42
C PHE A 30 -13.98 5.51 -6.97
N LEU A 31 -13.05 4.66 -6.52
CA LEU A 31 -12.95 3.27 -6.96
C LEU A 31 -14.22 2.47 -6.62
N GLU A 32 -14.81 2.69 -5.47
CA GLU A 32 -16.08 2.06 -5.09
C GLU A 32 -17.24 2.55 -5.96
N SER A 33 -17.40 3.87 -6.09
CA SER A 33 -18.53 4.46 -6.81
C SER A 33 -18.47 4.24 -8.33
N ALA A 34 -17.27 4.32 -8.92
CA ALA A 34 -17.09 4.22 -10.37
C ALA A 34 -16.87 2.78 -10.86
N LEU A 35 -16.23 1.92 -10.05
CA LEU A 35 -15.78 0.60 -10.45
C LEU A 35 -16.36 -0.54 -9.60
N GLY A 36 -17.14 -0.23 -8.56
CA GLY A 36 -17.72 -1.22 -7.65
C GLY A 36 -16.68 -1.98 -6.83
N ILE A 37 -15.52 -1.38 -6.54
CA ILE A 37 -14.44 -1.97 -5.75
C ILE A 37 -14.67 -1.64 -4.29
N PRO A 38 -15.10 -2.59 -3.44
CA PRO A 38 -15.36 -2.34 -2.04
C PRO A 38 -14.06 -2.08 -1.28
N TYR A 39 -14.12 -1.28 -0.23
CA TYR A 39 -12.95 -1.03 0.60
C TYR A 39 -13.24 -1.08 2.10
N ILE A 40 -12.19 -1.34 2.88
CA ILE A 40 -12.11 -1.07 4.31
C ILE A 40 -11.04 0.01 4.48
N TYR A 41 -11.38 1.07 5.20
CA TYR A 41 -10.46 2.17 5.50
C TYR A 41 -10.30 2.32 7.00
N ARG A 42 -9.04 2.42 7.48
CA ARG A 42 -8.70 2.65 8.88
C ARG A 42 -7.55 3.64 8.99
N GLN A 43 -7.71 4.59 9.89
CA GLN A 43 -6.61 5.44 10.32
C GLN A 43 -5.81 4.73 11.40
N ILE A 44 -4.49 4.85 11.33
CA ILE A 44 -3.53 4.19 12.21
C ILE A 44 -2.64 5.25 12.83
N ALA A 45 -2.71 5.41 14.12
CA ALA A 45 -1.90 6.37 14.88
C ALA A 45 -0.74 5.69 15.65
N THR A 46 -0.82 4.38 15.87
CA THR A 46 0.14 3.64 16.67
C THR A 46 0.50 2.28 16.07
N ARG A 47 1.68 1.76 16.42
CA ARG A 47 2.12 0.42 16.04
C ARG A 47 1.15 -0.66 16.52
N GLN A 48 0.63 -0.52 17.72
CA GLN A 48 -0.31 -1.49 18.32
C GLN A 48 -1.64 -1.54 17.54
N GLU A 49 -2.13 -0.39 17.06
CA GLU A 49 -3.31 -0.36 16.19
C GLU A 49 -3.05 -1.09 14.87
N LEU A 50 -1.88 -0.86 14.26
CA LEU A 50 -1.51 -1.57 13.04
C LEU A 50 -1.47 -3.08 13.28
N GLU A 51 -0.79 -3.54 14.31
CA GLU A 51 -0.73 -4.97 14.69
C GLU A 51 -2.13 -5.56 14.91
N TYR A 52 -2.99 -4.83 15.64
CA TYR A 52 -4.37 -5.25 15.86
C TYR A 52 -5.13 -5.45 14.54
N TYR A 53 -5.05 -4.48 13.62
CA TYR A 53 -5.77 -4.59 12.35
C TYR A 53 -5.14 -5.60 11.40
N LEU A 54 -3.82 -5.78 11.40
CA LEU A 54 -3.18 -6.84 10.63
C LEU A 54 -3.68 -8.22 11.08
N ASN A 55 -3.73 -8.47 12.40
CA ASN A 55 -4.31 -9.70 12.94
C ASN A 55 -5.77 -9.89 12.52
N LYS A 56 -6.57 -8.81 12.48
CA LYS A 56 -7.96 -8.88 12.04
C LYS A 56 -8.09 -9.23 10.56
N ILE A 57 -7.33 -8.61 9.69
CA ILE A 57 -7.44 -8.86 8.24
C ILE A 57 -6.81 -10.18 7.82
N GLY A 58 -6.02 -10.82 8.68
CA GLY A 58 -5.53 -12.17 8.51
C GLY A 58 -6.61 -13.25 8.67
N GLU A 59 -7.76 -12.92 9.24
CA GLU A 59 -8.88 -13.86 9.36
C GLU A 59 -9.45 -14.25 7.97
N GLN A 60 -9.79 -15.52 7.80
CA GLN A 60 -10.12 -16.09 6.49
C GLN A 60 -11.23 -15.36 5.74
N HIS A 61 -12.23 -14.82 6.42
CA HIS A 61 -13.33 -14.13 5.76
C HIS A 61 -12.92 -12.83 5.05
N TYR A 62 -11.81 -12.18 5.48
CA TYR A 62 -11.23 -11.02 4.79
C TYR A 62 -10.42 -11.43 3.55
N HIS A 63 -9.75 -12.61 3.58
CA HIS A 63 -9.04 -13.12 2.42
C HIS A 63 -9.95 -13.34 1.22
N ASN A 64 -11.17 -13.80 1.46
CA ASN A 64 -12.14 -14.10 0.40
C ASN A 64 -12.76 -12.84 -0.26
N LYS A 65 -12.48 -11.64 0.25
CA LYS A 65 -13.10 -10.40 -0.24
C LYS A 65 -12.11 -9.32 -0.64
N PHE A 66 -10.94 -9.29 -0.02
CA PHE A 66 -9.98 -8.20 -0.13
C PHE A 66 -8.63 -8.72 -0.62
N GLY A 67 -8.31 -8.42 -1.88
CA GLY A 67 -7.08 -8.88 -2.53
C GLY A 67 -5.93 -7.87 -2.46
N VAL A 68 -6.17 -6.65 -1.97
CA VAL A 68 -5.16 -5.59 -1.86
C VAL A 68 -5.07 -5.05 -0.44
N VAL A 69 -3.85 -4.95 0.09
CA VAL A 69 -3.54 -4.16 1.30
C VAL A 69 -2.78 -2.91 0.84
N TYR A 70 -3.33 -1.75 1.19
CA TYR A 70 -2.87 -0.44 0.75
C TYR A 70 -2.41 0.37 1.96
N PHE A 71 -1.14 0.76 1.99
CA PHE A 71 -0.53 1.58 3.03
C PHE A 71 -0.37 3.02 2.54
N SER A 72 -1.07 3.96 3.16
CA SER A 72 -1.00 5.40 2.89
C SER A 72 -0.36 6.12 4.09
N PHE A 73 0.95 6.19 4.11
CA PHE A 73 1.75 6.75 5.19
C PHE A 73 2.83 7.68 4.65
N HIS A 74 3.48 8.43 5.53
CA HIS A 74 4.80 8.94 5.23
C HIS A 74 5.78 7.78 5.09
N GLY A 75 6.89 7.99 4.40
CA GLY A 75 7.87 6.94 4.20
C GLY A 75 9.30 7.48 4.11
N GLU A 76 10.21 6.63 4.50
CA GLU A 76 11.66 6.76 4.37
C GLU A 76 12.21 5.44 3.82
N PRO A 77 13.46 5.38 3.34
CA PRO A 77 14.05 4.12 2.89
C PRO A 77 13.84 2.98 3.89
N GLU A 78 13.24 1.89 3.42
CA GLU A 78 12.93 0.68 4.20
C GLU A 78 11.89 0.86 5.34
N ASN A 79 11.23 2.04 5.45
CA ASN A 79 10.32 2.31 6.55
C ASN A 79 8.99 2.91 6.08
N ILE A 80 7.91 2.57 6.78
CA ILE A 80 6.70 3.38 6.84
C ILE A 80 6.74 4.22 8.11
N CYS A 81 6.31 5.48 8.04
CA CYS A 81 6.36 6.42 9.15
C CYS A 81 4.94 6.75 9.59
N LEU A 82 4.60 6.42 10.83
CA LEU A 82 3.28 6.71 11.38
C LEU A 82 3.08 8.21 11.64
N ARG A 83 4.19 8.97 11.73
CA ARG A 83 4.19 10.43 11.93
C ARG A 83 5.20 11.11 11.01
N ARG A 84 4.86 12.32 10.56
CA ARG A 84 5.69 13.15 9.68
C ARG A 84 7.11 13.44 10.23
N ASN A 85 7.28 13.43 11.54
CA ASN A 85 8.55 13.78 12.19
C ASN A 85 9.52 12.59 12.37
N GLY A 86 9.30 11.46 11.68
CA GLY A 86 10.16 10.29 11.75
C GLY A 86 10.16 9.56 13.10
N HIS A 87 9.22 9.89 13.98
CA HIS A 87 8.97 9.14 15.21
C HIS A 87 7.95 8.03 14.93
N ASP A 88 8.15 6.88 15.56
CA ASP A 88 7.29 5.68 15.39
C ASP A 88 7.37 5.09 13.97
N ASN A 89 8.57 4.97 13.41
CA ASN A 89 8.81 4.28 12.15
C ASN A 89 8.66 2.76 12.34
N ILE A 90 8.13 2.10 11.32
CA ILE A 90 8.02 0.65 11.23
C ILE A 90 8.84 0.21 10.03
N SER A 91 9.91 -0.56 10.28
CA SER A 91 10.75 -1.08 9.22
C SER A 91 10.03 -2.14 8.39
N LEU A 92 10.48 -2.37 7.15
CA LEU A 92 9.99 -3.50 6.34
C LEU A 92 10.24 -4.84 7.03
N GLU A 93 11.28 -4.96 7.86
CA GLU A 93 11.56 -6.17 8.64
C GLU A 93 10.51 -6.39 9.72
N ASP A 94 10.23 -5.37 10.55
CA ASP A 94 9.15 -5.41 11.55
C ASP A 94 7.80 -5.69 10.91
N LEU A 95 7.50 -5.01 9.80
CA LEU A 95 6.23 -5.19 9.08
C LEU A 95 6.13 -6.60 8.47
N ALA A 96 7.26 -7.20 8.06
CA ALA A 96 7.30 -8.58 7.59
C ALA A 96 7.01 -9.56 8.73
N GLU A 97 7.54 -9.32 9.92
CA GLU A 97 7.26 -10.14 11.10
C GLU A 97 5.78 -10.09 11.47
N MET A 98 5.22 -8.88 11.60
CA MET A 98 3.78 -8.69 11.86
C MET A 98 2.90 -9.38 10.81
N GLY A 99 3.26 -9.20 9.53
CA GLY A 99 2.52 -9.76 8.40
C GLY A 99 2.60 -11.28 8.29
N ALA A 100 3.74 -11.87 8.65
CA ALA A 100 3.92 -13.32 8.68
C ALA A 100 3.13 -13.97 9.83
N ILE A 101 3.16 -13.37 11.02
CA ILE A 101 2.43 -13.85 12.20
C ILE A 101 0.91 -13.79 11.96
N SER A 102 0.43 -12.67 11.41
CA SER A 102 -1.00 -12.43 11.17
C SER A 102 -1.54 -13.08 9.90
N GLU A 103 -0.69 -13.56 8.98
CA GLU A 103 -1.04 -13.94 7.61
C GLU A 103 -1.74 -12.81 6.80
N ALA A 104 -1.65 -11.55 7.25
CA ALA A 104 -2.37 -10.41 6.69
C ALA A 104 -2.10 -10.15 5.20
N PHE A 105 -0.90 -10.49 4.73
CA PHE A 105 -0.45 -10.21 3.35
C PHE A 105 -0.45 -11.45 2.44
N LYS A 106 -0.66 -12.61 3.02
CA LYS A 106 -0.66 -13.88 2.29
C LYS A 106 -1.67 -13.86 1.14
N ASP A 107 -1.21 -14.21 -0.05
CA ASP A 107 -2.02 -14.22 -1.28
C ASP A 107 -2.67 -12.88 -1.66
N ARG A 108 -2.15 -11.76 -1.15
CA ARG A 108 -2.59 -10.39 -1.45
C ARG A 108 -1.52 -9.58 -2.18
N HIS A 109 -1.96 -8.53 -2.85
CA HIS A 109 -1.10 -7.47 -3.34
C HIS A 109 -0.88 -6.45 -2.22
N VAL A 110 0.37 -6.09 -1.92
CA VAL A 110 0.71 -5.06 -0.93
C VAL A 110 1.22 -3.84 -1.66
N HIS A 111 0.57 -2.71 -1.45
CA HIS A 111 0.90 -1.44 -2.07
C HIS A 111 1.31 -0.40 -1.03
N PHE A 112 2.49 0.20 -1.24
CA PHE A 112 3.02 1.29 -0.42
C PHE A 112 2.85 2.62 -1.14
N SER A 113 1.80 3.37 -0.80
CA SER A 113 1.63 4.78 -1.14
C SER A 113 2.40 5.63 -0.13
N THR A 114 3.70 5.51 -0.16
CA THR A 114 4.65 6.09 0.78
C THR A 114 5.86 6.58 0.02
N CYS A 115 6.44 7.71 0.42
CA CYS A 115 7.70 8.15 -0.16
C CYS A 115 8.83 7.15 0.19
N GLU A 116 9.63 6.77 -0.81
CA GLU A 116 10.92 6.09 -0.63
C GLU A 116 10.93 4.76 0.13
N THR A 117 9.82 4.25 0.65
CA THR A 117 9.83 2.98 1.41
C THR A 117 10.46 1.82 0.62
N LEU A 118 10.30 1.80 -0.71
CA LEU A 118 10.95 0.80 -1.57
C LEU A 118 12.31 1.26 -2.13
N ASN A 119 12.91 2.31 -1.59
CA ASN A 119 14.27 2.75 -1.90
C ASN A 119 15.29 1.93 -1.09
N CYS A 120 15.45 0.68 -1.49
CA CYS A 120 16.34 -0.28 -0.85
C CYS A 120 16.82 -1.32 -1.88
N GLU A 121 17.65 -2.25 -1.47
CA GLU A 121 18.08 -3.35 -2.33
C GLU A 121 16.90 -4.25 -2.71
N ASP A 122 16.82 -4.64 -3.97
CA ASP A 122 15.83 -5.61 -4.49
C ASP A 122 15.75 -6.89 -3.65
N ALA A 123 16.87 -7.33 -3.07
CA ALA A 123 16.93 -8.50 -2.22
C ALA A 123 16.06 -8.37 -0.96
N ILE A 124 15.97 -7.16 -0.38
CA ILE A 124 15.16 -6.85 0.80
C ILE A 124 13.68 -6.98 0.43
N ILE A 125 13.25 -6.37 -0.67
CA ILE A 125 11.86 -6.42 -1.12
C ILE A 125 11.43 -7.85 -1.48
N LYS A 126 12.31 -8.59 -2.16
CA LYS A 126 12.06 -10.00 -2.51
C LYS A 126 11.97 -10.88 -1.25
N ARG A 127 12.80 -10.62 -0.24
CA ARG A 127 12.76 -11.30 1.06
C ARG A 127 11.44 -10.96 1.79
N PHE A 128 11.08 -9.68 1.89
CA PHE A 128 9.80 -9.24 2.46
C PHE A 128 8.64 -10.00 1.81
N LYS A 129 8.52 -9.89 0.48
CA LYS A 129 7.46 -10.56 -0.29
C LYS A 129 7.33 -12.05 0.02
N ARG A 130 8.47 -12.75 0.04
CA ARG A 130 8.51 -14.19 0.32
C ARG A 130 8.10 -14.51 1.74
N ASN A 131 8.59 -13.74 2.73
CA ASN A 131 8.33 -13.99 4.14
C ASN A 131 6.85 -13.81 4.50
N VAL A 132 6.18 -12.85 3.88
CA VAL A 132 4.74 -12.58 4.11
C VAL A 132 3.81 -13.31 3.15
N GLY A 133 4.33 -14.04 2.17
CA GLY A 133 3.53 -14.78 1.18
C GLY A 133 2.73 -13.88 0.22
N ALA A 134 3.13 -12.63 0.01
CA ALA A 134 2.39 -11.70 -0.83
C ALA A 134 2.47 -12.04 -2.32
N LYS A 135 1.39 -11.80 -3.08
CA LYS A 135 1.36 -11.92 -4.55
C LYS A 135 2.30 -10.93 -5.22
N SER A 136 2.25 -9.68 -4.79
CA SER A 136 3.17 -8.62 -5.26
C SER A 136 3.39 -7.57 -4.19
N ILE A 137 4.50 -6.87 -4.33
CA ILE A 137 4.81 -5.64 -3.61
C ILE A 137 4.92 -4.52 -4.64
N SER A 138 4.32 -3.37 -4.37
CA SER A 138 4.38 -2.19 -5.22
C SER A 138 4.45 -0.91 -4.40
N GLY A 139 4.99 0.17 -4.97
CA GLY A 139 5.14 1.45 -4.29
C GLY A 139 6.21 2.31 -4.95
N TYR A 140 6.78 3.24 -4.17
CA TYR A 140 7.68 4.26 -4.69
C TYR A 140 9.09 4.14 -4.11
N THR A 141 10.09 4.36 -4.98
CA THR A 141 11.51 4.40 -4.63
C THR A 141 12.03 5.84 -4.49
N LYS A 142 11.13 6.83 -4.57
CA LYS A 142 11.46 8.26 -4.50
C LYS A 142 10.38 9.00 -3.74
N CYS A 143 10.71 10.18 -3.25
CA CYS A 143 9.70 11.12 -2.79
C CYS A 143 8.80 11.52 -3.97
N VAL A 144 7.49 11.47 -3.78
CA VAL A 144 6.48 11.69 -4.82
C VAL A 144 5.58 12.85 -4.45
N ASP A 145 5.17 13.60 -5.48
CA ASP A 145 4.07 14.54 -5.35
C ASP A 145 2.76 13.78 -5.16
N ALA A 146 1.96 14.18 -4.18
CA ALA A 146 0.73 13.50 -3.82
C ALA A 146 -0.27 13.39 -4.98
N THR A 147 -0.43 14.46 -5.78
CA THR A 147 -1.34 14.45 -6.93
C THR A 147 -0.88 13.49 -8.01
N ALA A 148 0.43 13.49 -8.29
CA ALA A 148 1.02 12.58 -9.28
C ALA A 148 0.92 11.12 -8.81
N ALA A 149 1.14 10.85 -7.52
CA ALA A 149 0.94 9.53 -6.93
C ALA A 149 -0.51 9.07 -7.10
N TYR A 150 -1.49 9.93 -6.80
CA TYR A 150 -2.91 9.64 -6.97
C TYR A 150 -3.31 9.22 -8.38
N ILE A 151 -2.84 9.95 -9.39
CA ILE A 151 -3.10 9.62 -10.80
C ILE A 151 -2.54 8.24 -11.14
N ASN A 152 -1.32 7.96 -10.69
CA ASN A 152 -0.70 6.66 -10.88
C ASN A 152 -1.45 5.54 -10.16
N GLU A 153 -1.85 5.76 -8.92
CA GLU A 153 -2.52 4.77 -8.10
C GLU A 153 -3.93 4.47 -8.60
N LEU A 154 -4.64 5.46 -9.14
CA LEU A 154 -5.92 5.24 -9.81
C LEU A 154 -5.76 4.28 -11.00
N ALA A 155 -4.76 4.53 -11.86
CA ALA A 155 -4.45 3.64 -12.97
C ALA A 155 -4.03 2.25 -12.49
N TYR A 156 -3.15 2.17 -11.48
CA TYR A 156 -2.67 0.92 -10.93
C TYR A 156 -3.78 0.08 -10.28
N MET A 157 -4.61 0.69 -9.43
CA MET A 157 -5.72 -0.01 -8.76
C MET A 157 -6.79 -0.46 -9.74
N HIS A 158 -7.04 0.29 -10.81
CA HIS A 158 -7.90 -0.18 -11.90
C HIS A 158 -7.31 -1.42 -12.58
N GLN A 159 -6.02 -1.40 -12.91
CA GLN A 159 -5.36 -2.47 -13.65
C GLN A 159 -5.16 -3.75 -12.82
N ILE A 160 -4.85 -3.64 -11.51
CA ILE A 160 -4.54 -4.79 -10.65
C ILE A 160 -5.72 -5.76 -10.54
N PHE A 161 -6.94 -5.28 -10.68
CA PHE A 161 -8.15 -6.11 -10.66
C PHE A 161 -8.57 -6.65 -12.03
N GLN A 162 -7.87 -6.25 -13.12
CA GLN A 162 -8.14 -6.72 -14.47
C GLN A 162 -7.26 -7.90 -14.87
N TYR A 163 -6.08 -8.03 -14.27
CA TYR A 163 -5.08 -9.01 -14.69
C TYR A 163 -4.69 -9.96 -13.56
N ASP A 164 -4.70 -11.25 -13.89
CA ASP A 164 -4.39 -12.30 -12.91
C ASP A 164 -2.89 -12.47 -12.65
N THR A 165 -2.04 -12.01 -13.57
CA THR A 165 -0.60 -12.17 -13.44
C THR A 165 0.14 -10.85 -13.36
N ILE A 166 1.17 -10.80 -12.52
CA ILE A 166 2.03 -9.61 -12.37
C ILE A 166 2.74 -9.26 -13.68
N THR A 167 3.12 -10.25 -14.48
CA THR A 167 3.75 -10.04 -15.79
C THR A 167 2.81 -9.29 -16.73
N THR A 168 1.55 -9.68 -16.80
CA THR A 168 0.54 -8.99 -17.63
C THR A 168 0.26 -7.59 -17.08
N LEU A 169 0.10 -7.44 -15.77
CA LEU A 169 -0.07 -6.14 -15.13
C LEU A 169 1.09 -5.18 -15.45
N LYS A 170 2.34 -5.65 -15.31
CA LYS A 170 3.54 -4.85 -15.65
C LYS A 170 3.53 -4.38 -17.12
N LYS A 171 3.15 -5.26 -18.04
CA LYS A 171 3.05 -4.92 -19.47
C LYS A 171 2.04 -3.80 -19.71
N HIS A 172 0.85 -3.90 -19.13
CA HIS A 172 -0.19 -2.88 -19.28
C HIS A 172 0.12 -1.58 -18.55
N MET A 173 0.83 -1.65 -17.43
CA MET A 173 1.32 -0.44 -16.76
C MET A 173 2.47 0.23 -17.52
N ALA A 174 3.18 -0.47 -18.42
CA ALA A 174 4.28 0.11 -19.19
C ALA A 174 3.85 1.28 -20.09
N ASP A 175 2.62 1.27 -20.58
CA ASP A 175 2.07 2.36 -21.39
C ASP A 175 1.97 3.67 -20.59
N TYR A 176 1.81 3.58 -19.28
CA TYR A 176 1.83 4.71 -18.34
C TYR A 176 3.25 5.03 -17.84
N GLN A 177 4.20 4.14 -18.04
CA GLN A 177 5.51 4.15 -17.39
C GLN A 177 6.39 5.34 -17.80
N ALA A 178 6.24 5.84 -19.03
CA ALA A 178 6.96 7.03 -19.47
C ALA A 178 6.62 8.27 -18.59
N GLN A 179 5.39 8.33 -18.09
CA GLN A 179 4.96 9.33 -17.13
C GLN A 179 5.33 8.94 -15.69
N LEU A 180 5.31 7.65 -15.39
CA LEU A 180 5.53 7.08 -14.06
C LEU A 180 7.01 6.95 -13.70
N ASN A 181 7.92 6.84 -14.65
CA ASN A 181 9.36 6.74 -14.39
C ASN A 181 9.91 7.89 -13.53
N LYS A 182 9.27 9.06 -13.63
CA LYS A 182 9.61 10.21 -12.77
C LYS A 182 9.21 10.02 -11.31
N LEU A 183 8.26 9.13 -11.04
CA LEU A 183 7.73 8.86 -9.71
C LEU A 183 8.48 7.73 -8.97
N GLY A 184 9.30 6.94 -9.68
CA GLY A 184 9.95 5.78 -9.10
C GLY A 184 8.98 4.68 -8.65
N PHE A 185 7.86 4.49 -9.37
CA PHE A 185 6.90 3.41 -9.11
C PHE A 185 7.48 2.04 -9.47
N THR A 186 7.31 1.06 -8.58
CA THR A 186 7.81 -0.30 -8.77
C THR A 186 6.77 -1.36 -8.43
N ILE A 187 6.88 -2.53 -9.08
CA ILE A 187 6.10 -3.74 -8.80
C ILE A 187 7.07 -4.92 -8.69
N TYR A 188 7.02 -5.67 -7.60
CA TYR A 188 7.86 -6.82 -7.31
C TYR A 188 7.09 -8.12 -7.20
#